data_ec061f9db7de9aef487e8bbc701e415c
#
_entry.id   ec061f9db7de9aef487e8bbc701e415c
#
_cell.length_a   1.000
_cell.length_b   1.000
_cell.length_c   1.000
_cell.angle_alpha   90.00
_cell.angle_beta   90.00
_cell.angle_gamma   90.00
#
_symmetry.space_group_name_H-M   'P 1'
#
loop_
_entity.id
_entity.type
_entity.pdbx_description
1 polymer ?
#
loop_
_entity_poly.entity_id
_entity_poly.type
_entity_poly.pdbx_seq_one_letter_code
_entity_poly.pdbx_strand_id
1 'polypeptide(L)' 'MSSRFPFTKWLLQYQGEATGIGDLARQVARDPEWSDPPTLTALESQLFGAGCPQATLDIARRAWRRYASDTTPRPRS' A
#
# COMPACT_ATOMS: atom_id res chain seq x y z
N MET A 1 16.46 -0.49 17.26
CA MET A 1 16.01 -0.96 16.06
C MET A 1 14.85 -0.21 15.51
N SER A 2 14.99 0.39 14.42
CA SER A 2 13.89 1.13 13.84
C SER A 2 13.07 0.24 12.95
N SER A 3 11.78 0.23 13.13
CA SER A 3 10.92 -0.51 12.26
C SER A 3 10.31 0.46 11.28
N ARG A 4 10.14 -0.05 10.08
CA ARG A 4 9.49 0.72 9.05
C ARG A 4 8.02 0.92 9.44
N PHE A 5 7.50 2.10 9.17
CA PHE A 5 6.10 2.37 9.35
C PHE A 5 5.30 1.38 8.49
N PRO A 6 4.31 0.67 9.02
CA PRO A 6 3.59 -0.35 8.25
C PRO A 6 2.91 0.23 7.02
N PHE A 7 2.99 -0.50 5.91
CA PHE A 7 2.39 -0.06 4.66
C PHE A 7 0.89 0.21 4.81
N THR A 8 0.18 -0.69 5.46
CA THR A 8 -1.26 -0.56 5.63
C THR A 8 -1.60 0.72 6.39
N LYS A 9 -0.87 1.00 7.45
CA LYS A 9 -1.12 2.19 8.24
C LYS A 9 -0.83 3.45 7.44
N TRP A 10 0.25 3.42 6.66
CA TRP A 10 0.58 4.53 5.77
C TRP A 10 -0.53 4.73 4.73
N LEU A 11 -0.98 3.63 4.12
CA LEU A 11 -1.99 3.69 3.07
C LEU A 11 -3.31 4.25 3.58
N LEU A 12 -3.71 3.86 4.79
CA LEU A 12 -5.01 4.28 5.34
C LEU A 12 -5.11 5.78 5.55
N GLN A 13 -4.00 6.49 5.57
CA GLN A 13 -4.02 7.95 5.67
C GLN A 13 -4.59 8.61 4.41
N TYR A 14 -4.64 7.88 3.32
CA TYR A 14 -5.07 8.43 2.03
C TYR A 14 -6.49 8.07 1.65
N GLN A 15 -7.29 7.61 2.60
CA GLN A 15 -8.68 7.25 2.32
C GLN A 15 -9.51 8.40 1.77
N GLY A 16 -9.14 9.62 2.10
CA GLY A 16 -9.85 10.79 1.62
C GLY A 16 -9.38 11.32 0.28
N GLU A 17 -8.35 10.70 -0.30
CA GLU A 17 -7.80 11.16 -1.56
C GLU A 17 -8.65 10.68 -2.73
N ALA A 18 -8.89 11.56 -3.69
CA ALA A 18 -9.69 11.22 -4.87
C ALA A 18 -8.79 10.67 -5.98
N THR A 19 -7.99 9.67 -5.64
CA THR A 19 -7.05 9.04 -6.58
C THR A 19 -7.16 7.54 -6.45
N GLY A 20 -6.44 6.82 -7.32
CA GLY A 20 -6.39 5.36 -7.24
C GLY A 20 -5.85 4.88 -5.91
N ILE A 21 -4.88 5.60 -5.35
CA ILE A 21 -4.33 5.24 -4.04
C ILE A 21 -5.39 5.39 -2.96
N GLY A 22 -6.20 6.46 -3.04
CA GLY A 22 -7.30 6.64 -2.10
C GLY A 22 -8.35 5.54 -2.22
N ASP A 23 -8.65 5.13 -3.46
CA ASP A 23 -9.58 4.02 -3.68
C ASP A 23 -9.07 2.73 -3.06
N LEU A 24 -7.77 2.45 -3.24
CA LEU A 24 -7.16 1.27 -2.64
C LEU A 24 -7.21 1.35 -1.12
N ALA A 25 -6.94 2.52 -0.57
CA ALA A 25 -6.99 2.72 0.88
C ALA A 25 -8.38 2.42 1.44
N ARG A 26 -9.41 2.89 0.76
CA ARG A 26 -10.78 2.63 1.19
C ARG A 26 -11.15 1.16 1.08
N GLN A 27 -10.66 0.50 0.04
CA GLN A 27 -10.89 -0.92 -0.15
C GLN A 27 -10.24 -1.72 0.97
N VAL A 28 -9.00 -1.40 1.31
CA VAL A 28 -8.28 -2.05 2.39
C VAL A 28 -8.97 -1.82 3.73
N ALA A 29 -9.47 -0.61 3.96
CA ALA A 29 -10.13 -0.28 5.21
C ALA A 29 -11.38 -1.11 5.45
N ARG A 30 -12.00 -1.61 4.37
CA ARG A 30 -13.22 -2.41 4.47
C ARG A 30 -12.98 -3.91 4.47
N ASP A 31 -11.73 -4.32 4.29
CA ASP A 31 -11.40 -5.74 4.16
C ASP A 31 -10.94 -6.32 5.49
N PRO A 32 -11.78 -7.12 6.16
CA PRO A 32 -11.41 -7.69 7.45
C PRO A 32 -10.35 -8.77 7.35
N GLU A 33 -10.11 -9.28 6.15
CA GLU A 33 -9.09 -10.31 5.90
C GLU A 33 -7.74 -9.73 5.55
N TRP A 34 -7.65 -8.42 5.47
CA TRP A 34 -6.40 -7.78 5.07
C TRP A 34 -5.33 -7.94 6.12
N SER A 35 -4.16 -8.38 5.71
CA SER A 35 -3.00 -8.41 6.59
C SER A 35 -1.92 -7.52 6.00
N ASP A 36 -1.15 -6.88 6.87
CA ASP A 36 -0.15 -5.94 6.43
C ASP A 36 0.98 -6.65 5.67
N PRO A 37 1.15 -6.35 4.38
CA PRO A 37 2.19 -7.03 3.59
C PRO A 37 3.57 -6.50 3.94
N PRO A 38 4.54 -7.39 4.15
CA PRO A 38 5.90 -6.95 4.47
C PRO A 38 6.69 -6.49 3.26
N THR A 39 6.29 -6.91 2.05
CA THR A 39 6.99 -6.56 0.82
C THR A 39 6.00 -6.30 -0.28
N LEU A 40 6.49 -5.70 -1.38
CA LEU A 40 5.66 -5.49 -2.56
C LEU A 40 5.17 -6.82 -3.13
N THR A 41 6.04 -7.82 -3.13
CA THR A 41 5.64 -9.14 -3.64
C THR A 41 4.50 -9.72 -2.82
N ALA A 42 4.54 -9.57 -1.50
CA ALA A 42 3.47 -10.03 -0.63
C ALA A 42 2.18 -9.27 -0.91
N LEU A 43 2.27 -7.96 -1.16
CA LEU A 43 1.12 -7.14 -1.51
C LEU A 43 0.50 -7.61 -2.82
N GLU A 44 1.32 -7.83 -3.83
CA GLU A 44 0.82 -8.30 -5.12
C GLU A 44 0.15 -9.67 -5.01
N SER A 45 0.75 -10.59 -4.25
CA SER A 45 0.17 -11.91 -4.04
C SER A 45 -1.18 -11.82 -3.37
N GLN A 46 -1.29 -10.96 -2.36
CA GLN A 46 -2.51 -10.80 -1.62
C GLN A 46 -3.64 -10.28 -2.51
N LEU A 47 -3.33 -9.28 -3.33
CA LEU A 47 -4.31 -8.71 -4.24
C LEU A 47 -4.69 -9.69 -5.35
N PHE A 48 -3.70 -10.38 -5.89
CA PHE A 48 -3.93 -11.36 -6.92
C PHE A 48 -4.83 -12.49 -6.41
N GLY A 49 -4.56 -12.96 -5.18
CA GLY A 49 -5.38 -13.98 -4.55
C GLY A 49 -6.81 -13.54 -4.29
N ALA A 50 -7.02 -12.25 -4.13
CA ALA A 50 -8.36 -11.69 -3.93
C ALA A 50 -9.10 -11.44 -5.24
N GLY A 51 -8.45 -11.72 -6.38
CA GLY A 51 -9.09 -11.56 -7.68
C GLY A 51 -9.14 -10.12 -8.16
N CYS A 52 -8.24 -9.27 -7.70
CA CYS A 52 -8.22 -7.87 -8.11
C CYS A 52 -7.81 -7.72 -9.56
N PRO A 53 -8.40 -6.75 -10.28
CA PRO A 53 -8.01 -6.49 -11.66
C PRO A 53 -6.59 -5.94 -11.77
N GLN A 54 -6.03 -6.01 -12.98
CA GLN A 54 -4.68 -5.52 -13.24
C GLN A 54 -4.52 -4.05 -12.86
N ALA A 55 -5.57 -3.27 -13.08
CA ALA A 55 -5.52 -1.84 -12.74
C ALA A 55 -5.25 -1.63 -11.25
N THR A 56 -5.85 -2.47 -10.41
CA THR A 56 -5.64 -2.38 -8.97
C THR A 56 -4.20 -2.76 -8.61
N LEU A 57 -3.65 -3.75 -9.29
CA LEU A 57 -2.26 -4.14 -9.07
C LEU A 57 -1.31 -3.00 -9.43
N ASP A 58 -1.59 -2.31 -10.53
CA ASP A 58 -0.78 -1.17 -10.95
C ASP A 58 -0.82 -0.05 -9.91
N ILE A 59 -2.00 0.21 -9.39
CA ILE A 59 -2.17 1.20 -8.33
C ILE A 59 -1.39 0.81 -7.09
N ALA A 60 -1.45 -0.46 -6.73
CA ALA A 60 -0.72 -0.97 -5.56
C ALA A 60 0.78 -0.80 -5.72
N ARG A 61 1.29 -1.03 -6.93
CA ARG A 61 2.72 -0.85 -7.20
C ARG A 61 3.14 0.60 -7.04
N ARG A 62 2.32 1.53 -7.53
CA ARG A 62 2.57 2.95 -7.37
C ARG A 62 2.52 3.35 -5.91
N ALA A 63 1.54 2.83 -5.19
CA ALA A 63 1.40 3.12 -3.78
C ALA A 63 2.61 2.62 -3.01
N TRP A 64 3.10 1.44 -3.34
CA TRP A 64 4.27 0.90 -2.66
C TRP A 64 5.51 1.75 -2.90
N ARG A 65 5.70 2.21 -4.14
CA ARG A 65 6.82 3.09 -4.45
C ARG A 65 6.77 4.37 -3.65
N ARG A 66 5.58 4.94 -3.56
CA ARG A 66 5.40 6.17 -2.80
C ARG A 66 5.66 5.94 -1.32
N TYR A 67 5.16 4.82 -0.81
CA TYR A 67 5.38 4.44 0.57
C TYR A 67 6.88 4.26 0.86
N ALA A 68 7.59 3.55 0.01
CA ALA A 68 9.00 3.34 0.20
C ALA A 68 9.77 4.66 0.18
N SER A 69 9.37 5.55 -0.70
CA SER A 69 10.00 6.87 -0.79
C SER A 69 9.71 7.72 0.45
N ASP A 70 8.47 7.66 0.94
CA ASP A 70 8.06 8.46 2.09
C ASP A 70 8.68 7.98 3.39
N THR A 71 8.89 6.66 3.53
CA THR A 71 9.32 6.08 4.79
C THR A 71 10.81 5.78 4.84
N THR A 72 11.50 5.84 3.71
CA THR A 72 12.93 5.60 3.68
C THR A 72 13.68 6.89 3.99
N PRO A 73 14.63 6.87 4.93
CA PRO A 73 15.41 8.07 5.22
C PRO A 73 16.16 8.53 3.98
N ARG A 74 16.13 9.82 3.74
CA ARG A 74 16.83 10.39 2.59
C ARG A 74 18.21 10.87 2.99
N PRO A 75 19.19 10.65 2.14
CA PRO A 75 20.52 11.21 2.42
C PRO A 75 20.47 12.73 2.38
N ARG A 76 21.22 13.32 3.29
CA ARG A 76 21.33 14.77 3.29
C ARG A 76 22.25 15.15 2.16
N SER A 77 21.87 16.13 1.43
CA SER A 77 22.75 16.59 0.34
C SER A 77 23.30 17.95 0.60
#